data_acdcac48905b04fc0ba7fb72e088e41d
#
_entry.id   acdcac48905b04fc0ba7fb72e088e41d
#
_cell.length_a   1.000
_cell.length_b   1.000
_cell.length_c   1.000
_cell.angle_alpha   90.00
_cell.angle_beta   90.00
_cell.angle_gamma   90.00
#
_symmetry.space_group_name_H-M   'P 1'
#
loop_
_entity.id
_entity.type
_entity.pdbx_description
1 polymer ?
#
loop_
_entity_poly.entity_id
_entity_poly.type
_entity_poly.pdbx_seq_one_letter_code
_entity_poly.pdbx_strand_id
1 'polypeptide(L)'
;MPGRHEGFPTMSMDSTHSHKTSTAALMLGAIGIVYGDIGTSVLYSMQSVFHFSKLPVTEANVFGIVSMFFWTLTLIVSLKYVLLILRADNNGEGGLVAMLALVSRVMHGGNPKLRSMLLFLGIAGACLFYGDGVITPAISVLAAVEGLEVASEAFKHYLIPLTLVILLVLFLFQKKGTA
;
A
#
# COMPACT_ATOMS: atom_id res chain seq x y z
N MET A 1 -48.61 -41.55 22.40
CA MET A 1 -48.47 -40.25 21.72
C MET A 1 -47.02 -40.08 21.34
N PRO A 2 -46.62 -40.16 20.05
CA PRO A 2 -45.22 -39.96 19.65
C PRO A 2 -44.94 -38.47 19.40
N GLY A 3 -43.87 -37.99 20.02
CA GLY A 3 -43.40 -36.60 19.92
C GLY A 3 -42.87 -36.29 18.52
N ARG A 4 -43.35 -35.18 18.00
CA ARG A 4 -42.99 -34.60 16.71
C ARG A 4 -41.61 -33.95 16.84
N HIS A 5 -40.55 -34.55 16.26
CA HIS A 5 -39.29 -33.88 16.08
C HIS A 5 -39.41 -32.86 14.96
N GLU A 6 -39.52 -31.57 15.34
CA GLU A 6 -39.41 -30.48 14.42
C GLU A 6 -37.92 -30.39 13.95
N GLY A 7 -37.71 -30.72 12.69
CA GLY A 7 -36.40 -30.57 12.04
C GLY A 7 -36.07 -29.11 11.89
N PHE A 8 -34.95 -28.69 12.48
CA PHE A 8 -34.32 -27.41 12.19
C PHE A 8 -33.98 -27.35 10.70
N PRO A 9 -34.29 -26.24 10.00
CA PRO A 9 -33.85 -26.06 8.63
C PRO A 9 -32.33 -26.00 8.61
N THR A 10 -31.71 -26.98 7.98
CA THR A 10 -30.29 -26.92 7.62
C THR A 10 -30.11 -25.78 6.62
N MET A 11 -29.59 -24.68 7.12
CA MET A 11 -29.14 -23.55 6.31
C MET A 11 -28.02 -24.08 5.41
N SER A 12 -28.37 -24.35 4.15
CA SER A 12 -27.38 -24.65 3.11
C SER A 12 -26.48 -23.41 3.01
N MET A 13 -25.24 -23.52 3.49
CA MET A 13 -24.20 -22.57 3.19
C MET A 13 -24.00 -22.61 1.69
N ASP A 14 -24.60 -21.63 1.05
CA ASP A 14 -24.39 -21.35 -0.36
C ASP A 14 -22.88 -21.12 -0.53
N SER A 15 -22.26 -21.99 -1.29
CA SER A 15 -20.84 -21.94 -1.58
C SER A 15 -20.60 -20.64 -2.34
N THR A 16 -20.13 -19.62 -1.62
CA THR A 16 -19.60 -18.40 -2.21
C THR A 16 -18.63 -18.82 -3.31
N HIS A 17 -19.02 -18.58 -4.55
CA HIS A 17 -18.18 -18.70 -5.72
C HIS A 17 -16.93 -17.85 -5.51
N SER A 18 -15.86 -18.47 -5.05
CA SER A 18 -14.52 -17.92 -5.10
C SER A 18 -14.24 -17.64 -6.59
N HIS A 19 -14.41 -16.40 -7.01
CA HIS A 19 -13.94 -15.94 -8.31
C HIS A 19 -12.43 -16.21 -8.33
N LYS A 20 -12.01 -17.27 -9.00
CA LYS A 20 -10.61 -17.55 -9.29
C LYS A 20 -10.10 -16.42 -10.18
N THR A 21 -9.59 -15.37 -9.57
CA THR A 21 -8.94 -14.27 -10.29
C THR A 21 -7.82 -14.90 -11.14
N SER A 22 -7.86 -14.66 -12.44
CA SER A 22 -6.84 -15.20 -13.34
C SER A 22 -5.45 -14.73 -12.90
N THR A 23 -4.45 -15.61 -12.90
CA THR A 23 -3.05 -15.26 -12.59
C THR A 23 -2.56 -14.09 -13.45
N ALA A 24 -3.02 -14.01 -14.71
CA ALA A 24 -2.70 -12.90 -15.59
C ALA A 24 -3.27 -11.56 -15.08
N ALA A 25 -4.50 -11.54 -14.54
CA ALA A 25 -5.09 -10.34 -13.95
C ALA A 25 -4.36 -9.90 -12.68
N LEU A 26 -3.94 -10.85 -11.84
CA LEU A 26 -3.13 -10.58 -10.65
C LEU A 26 -1.74 -10.02 -11.02
N MET A 27 -1.10 -10.59 -12.05
CA MET A 27 0.17 -10.09 -12.58
C MET A 27 0.03 -8.66 -13.12
N LEU A 28 -1.03 -8.40 -13.88
CA LEU A 28 -1.28 -7.06 -14.43
C LEU A 28 -1.53 -6.03 -13.31
N GLY A 29 -2.30 -6.41 -12.29
CA GLY A 29 -2.51 -5.58 -11.11
C GLY A 29 -1.21 -5.30 -10.35
N ALA A 30 -0.37 -6.32 -10.16
CA ALA A 30 0.93 -6.17 -9.50
C ALA A 30 1.87 -5.22 -10.29
N ILE A 31 1.92 -5.33 -11.62
CA ILE A 31 2.69 -4.42 -12.47
C ILE A 31 2.16 -2.98 -12.33
N GLY A 32 0.83 -2.79 -12.32
CA GLY A 32 0.22 -1.49 -12.13
C GLY A 32 0.62 -0.83 -10.80
N ILE A 33 0.62 -1.59 -9.70
CA ILE A 33 1.06 -1.10 -8.38
C ILE A 33 2.55 -0.74 -8.40
N VAL A 34 3.41 -1.59 -8.97
CA VAL A 34 4.85 -1.33 -9.04
C VAL A 34 5.16 -0.07 -9.82
N TYR A 35 4.56 0.11 -10.99
CA TYR A 35 4.78 1.31 -11.80
C TYR A 35 4.07 2.55 -11.24
N GLY A 36 2.87 2.39 -10.69
CA GLY A 36 2.08 3.50 -10.17
C GLY A 36 2.61 4.05 -8.84
N ASP A 37 3.00 3.19 -7.92
CA ASP A 37 3.41 3.56 -6.56
C ASP A 37 4.93 3.62 -6.41
N ILE A 38 5.62 2.50 -6.61
CA ILE A 38 7.08 2.43 -6.41
C ILE A 38 7.81 3.28 -7.44
N GLY A 39 7.41 3.23 -8.71
CA GLY A 39 8.06 3.98 -9.78
C GLY A 39 7.98 5.49 -9.59
N THR A 40 6.83 6.02 -9.22
CA THR A 40 6.65 7.47 -8.96
C THR A 40 7.39 7.92 -7.71
N SER A 41 7.39 7.11 -6.65
CA SER A 41 8.08 7.43 -5.39
C SER A 41 9.61 7.55 -5.56
N VAL A 42 10.22 6.72 -6.37
CA VAL A 42 11.67 6.79 -6.67
C VAL A 42 11.99 8.08 -7.42
N LEU A 43 11.19 8.46 -8.42
CA LEU A 43 11.41 9.69 -9.20
C LEU A 43 11.25 10.94 -8.33
N TYR A 44 10.19 11.02 -7.54
CA TYR A 44 9.97 12.11 -6.60
C TYR A 44 11.10 12.21 -5.57
N SER A 45 11.53 11.09 -5.00
CA SER A 45 12.62 11.04 -4.02
C SER A 45 13.94 11.52 -4.65
N MET A 46 14.22 11.14 -5.88
CA MET A 46 15.40 11.59 -6.61
C MET A 46 15.40 13.11 -6.80
N GLN A 47 14.28 13.66 -7.26
CA GLN A 47 14.10 15.11 -7.40
C GLN A 47 14.32 15.82 -6.07
N SER A 48 13.71 15.32 -4.99
CA SER A 48 13.82 15.88 -3.65
C SER A 48 15.26 15.85 -3.12
N VAL A 49 15.99 14.76 -3.34
CA VAL A 49 17.41 14.67 -2.92
C VAL A 49 18.24 15.76 -3.58
N PHE A 50 18.13 15.95 -4.88
CA PHE A 50 18.89 17.01 -5.57
C PHE A 50 18.45 18.41 -5.14
N HIS A 51 17.15 18.64 -4.96
CA HIS A 51 16.61 19.94 -4.56
C HIS A 51 17.04 20.36 -3.15
N PHE A 52 16.91 19.45 -2.16
CA PHE A 52 17.21 19.76 -0.76
C PHE A 52 18.69 19.71 -0.43
N SER A 53 19.43 18.76 -1.00
CA SER A 53 20.86 18.61 -0.73
C SER A 53 21.72 19.61 -1.52
N LYS A 54 21.14 20.30 -2.51
CA LYS A 54 21.84 21.20 -3.42
C LYS A 54 23.04 20.54 -4.09
N LEU A 55 22.98 19.21 -4.26
CA LEU A 55 24.02 18.46 -4.95
C LEU A 55 24.02 18.81 -6.44
N PRO A 56 25.20 18.98 -7.06
CA PRO A 56 25.26 19.17 -8.50
C PRO A 56 24.76 17.91 -9.21
N VAL A 57 23.99 18.09 -10.28
CA VAL A 57 23.52 17.00 -11.13
C VAL A 57 24.68 16.54 -12.00
N THR A 58 25.45 15.60 -11.46
CA THR A 58 26.56 14.92 -12.15
C THR A 58 26.24 13.45 -12.34
N GLU A 59 26.83 12.82 -13.32
CA GLU A 59 26.65 11.38 -13.59
C GLU A 59 26.96 10.54 -12.34
N ALA A 60 28.03 10.83 -11.62
CA ALA A 60 28.42 10.12 -10.40
C ALA A 60 27.38 10.24 -9.29
N ASN A 61 26.80 11.44 -9.08
CA ASN A 61 25.77 11.65 -8.07
C ASN A 61 24.46 10.96 -8.44
N VAL A 62 24.08 10.98 -9.73
CA VAL A 62 22.88 10.28 -10.21
C VAL A 62 23.05 8.77 -10.00
N PHE A 63 24.15 8.16 -10.41
CA PHE A 63 24.38 6.74 -10.17
C PHE A 63 24.47 6.40 -8.68
N GLY A 64 25.06 7.25 -7.86
CA GLY A 64 25.09 7.07 -6.41
C GLY A 64 23.70 6.98 -5.81
N ILE A 65 22.80 7.91 -6.15
CA ILE A 65 21.42 7.94 -5.67
C ILE A 65 20.63 6.75 -6.19
N VAL A 66 20.74 6.41 -7.48
CA VAL A 66 20.08 5.23 -8.05
C VAL A 66 20.54 3.95 -7.36
N SER A 67 21.85 3.83 -7.07
CA SER A 67 22.39 2.71 -6.31
C SER A 67 21.81 2.63 -4.90
N MET A 68 21.65 3.75 -4.22
CA MET A 68 20.99 3.79 -2.89
C MET A 68 19.55 3.31 -2.97
N PHE A 69 18.77 3.72 -3.96
CA PHE A 69 17.40 3.23 -4.15
C PHE A 69 17.37 1.74 -4.43
N PHE A 70 18.23 1.26 -5.32
CA PHE A 70 18.33 -0.17 -5.66
C PHE A 70 18.59 -1.02 -4.41
N TRP A 71 19.61 -0.66 -3.62
CA TRP A 71 19.95 -1.41 -2.43
C TRP A 71 18.91 -1.29 -1.33
N THR A 72 18.32 -0.11 -1.13
CA THR A 72 17.24 0.09 -0.15
C THR A 72 16.02 -0.75 -0.51
N LEU A 73 15.57 -0.73 -1.75
CA LEU A 73 14.44 -1.57 -2.20
C LEU A 73 14.77 -3.06 -2.09
N THR A 74 15.98 -3.46 -2.46
CA THR A 74 16.41 -4.86 -2.34
C THR A 74 16.42 -5.33 -0.91
N LEU A 75 16.98 -4.58 0.02
CA LEU A 75 17.08 -4.96 1.42
C LEU A 75 15.73 -4.84 2.16
N ILE A 76 15.02 -3.75 1.97
CA ILE A 76 13.78 -3.50 2.72
C ILE A 76 12.60 -4.25 2.10
N VAL A 77 12.39 -4.15 0.79
CA VAL A 77 11.22 -4.76 0.16
C VAL A 77 11.47 -6.25 -0.07
N SER A 78 12.56 -6.62 -0.76
CA SER A 78 12.76 -8.03 -1.13
C SER A 78 13.19 -8.88 0.05
N LEU A 79 14.22 -8.49 0.80
CA LEU A 79 14.74 -9.31 1.88
C LEU A 79 13.87 -9.24 3.14
N LYS A 80 13.60 -8.04 3.64
CA LYS A 80 12.83 -7.87 4.89
C LYS A 80 11.34 -8.15 4.68
N TYR A 81 10.70 -7.51 3.69
CA TYR A 81 9.25 -7.60 3.53
C TYR A 81 8.83 -8.93 2.89
N VAL A 82 9.34 -9.26 1.70
CA VAL A 82 8.93 -10.47 0.98
C VAL A 82 9.37 -11.73 1.68
N LEU A 83 10.63 -11.83 2.13
CA LEU A 83 11.13 -13.07 2.73
C LEU A 83 10.73 -13.28 4.18
N LEU A 84 10.53 -12.22 4.97
CA LEU A 84 10.23 -12.33 6.40
C LEU A 84 8.76 -12.00 6.71
N ILE A 85 8.29 -10.81 6.33
CA ILE A 85 6.99 -10.29 6.79
C ILE A 85 5.83 -11.02 6.10
N LEU A 86 5.91 -11.29 4.79
CA LEU A 86 4.86 -12.00 4.06
C LEU A 86 4.67 -13.45 4.50
N ARG A 87 5.58 -14.01 5.31
CA ARG A 87 5.38 -15.33 5.95
C ARG A 87 4.41 -15.28 7.14
N ALA A 88 4.13 -14.09 7.68
CA ALA A 88 3.13 -13.89 8.73
C ALA A 88 1.73 -13.85 8.10
N ASP A 89 1.22 -15.03 7.78
CA ASP A 89 -0.08 -15.27 7.17
C ASP A 89 -1.14 -15.56 8.25
N ASN A 90 -2.34 -15.02 8.07
CA ASN A 90 -3.52 -15.32 8.86
C ASN A 90 -4.65 -15.80 7.93
N ASN A 91 -4.70 -17.13 7.67
CA ASN A 91 -5.69 -17.77 6.80
C ASN A 91 -5.72 -17.25 5.35
N GLY A 92 -4.54 -17.00 4.76
CA GLY A 92 -4.41 -16.46 3.40
C GLY A 92 -4.44 -14.94 3.31
N GLU A 93 -4.64 -14.26 4.43
CA GLU A 93 -4.58 -12.80 4.50
C GLU A 93 -3.30 -12.32 5.18
N GLY A 94 -2.63 -11.38 4.56
CA GLY A 94 -1.41 -10.75 5.06
C GLY A 94 -1.60 -9.27 5.43
N GLY A 95 -0.49 -8.61 5.72
CA GLY A 95 -0.44 -7.18 6.02
C GLY A 95 -0.60 -6.85 7.50
N LEU A 96 -0.71 -5.55 7.79
CA LEU A 96 -0.66 -5.02 9.16
C LEU A 96 -1.79 -5.54 10.04
N VAL A 97 -3.01 -5.60 9.50
CA VAL A 97 -4.20 -6.05 10.24
C VAL A 97 -4.13 -7.54 10.57
N ALA A 98 -3.64 -8.36 9.64
CA ALA A 98 -3.41 -9.78 9.85
C ALA A 98 -2.35 -10.01 10.94
N MET A 99 -1.25 -9.26 10.91
CA MET A 99 -0.23 -9.30 11.97
C MET A 99 -0.79 -8.92 13.35
N LEU A 100 -1.65 -7.90 13.40
CA LEU A 100 -2.30 -7.49 14.64
C LEU A 100 -3.23 -8.59 15.20
N ALA A 101 -3.97 -9.27 14.32
CA ALA A 101 -4.80 -10.41 14.69
C ALA A 101 -3.96 -11.58 15.21
N LEU A 102 -2.83 -11.89 14.57
CA LEU A 102 -1.90 -12.93 15.02
C LEU A 102 -1.31 -12.61 16.41
N VAL A 103 -0.86 -11.38 16.63
CA VAL A 103 -0.38 -10.93 17.95
C VAL A 103 -1.46 -11.10 19.01
N SER A 104 -2.70 -10.71 18.70
CA SER A 104 -3.84 -10.87 19.62
C SER A 104 -4.10 -12.33 19.98
N ARG A 105 -3.96 -13.27 19.03
CA ARG A 105 -4.13 -14.72 19.26
C ARG A 105 -2.98 -15.32 20.08
N VAL A 106 -1.74 -15.07 19.68
CA VAL A 106 -0.56 -15.66 20.34
C VAL A 106 -0.40 -15.18 21.79
N MET A 107 -0.81 -13.96 22.06
CA MET A 107 -0.70 -13.37 23.41
C MET A 107 -1.95 -13.58 24.28
N HIS A 108 -2.88 -14.48 23.91
CA HIS A 108 -3.97 -14.88 24.78
C HIS A 108 -3.39 -15.69 25.98
N GLY A 109 -3.47 -15.11 27.17
CA GLY A 109 -2.91 -15.70 28.39
C GLY A 109 -1.48 -15.23 28.75
N GLY A 110 -0.86 -14.38 27.93
CA GLY A 110 0.43 -13.77 28.21
C GLY A 110 0.34 -12.51 29.09
N ASN A 111 1.46 -11.78 29.22
CA ASN A 111 1.55 -10.54 30.00
C ASN A 111 0.59 -9.48 29.42
N PRO A 112 -0.44 -9.03 30.20
CA PRO A 112 -1.46 -8.11 29.69
C PRO A 112 -0.89 -6.74 29.31
N LYS A 113 0.17 -6.27 29.97
CA LYS A 113 0.83 -5.00 29.62
C LYS A 113 1.53 -5.07 28.27
N LEU A 114 2.23 -6.17 27.99
CA LEU A 114 2.92 -6.38 26.72
C LEU A 114 1.90 -6.50 25.57
N ARG A 115 0.83 -7.25 25.79
CA ARG A 115 -0.27 -7.36 24.83
C ARG A 115 -0.88 -6.00 24.49
N SER A 116 -1.21 -5.19 25.52
CA SER A 116 -1.78 -3.85 25.33
C SER A 116 -0.84 -2.94 24.56
N MET A 117 0.46 -2.97 24.88
CA MET A 117 1.48 -2.18 24.18
C MET A 117 1.60 -2.57 22.70
N LEU A 118 1.64 -3.86 22.40
CA LEU A 118 1.73 -4.34 21.02
C LEU A 118 0.45 -4.02 20.21
N LEU A 119 -0.72 -4.14 20.83
CA LEU A 119 -1.99 -3.74 20.18
C LEU A 119 -2.01 -2.23 19.91
N PHE A 120 -1.57 -1.41 20.87
CA PHE A 120 -1.48 0.03 20.69
C PHE A 120 -0.53 0.40 19.54
N LEU A 121 0.66 -0.21 19.48
CA LEU A 121 1.63 -0.01 18.40
C LEU A 121 1.06 -0.44 17.05
N GLY A 122 0.33 -1.56 17.01
CA GLY A 122 -0.31 -2.03 15.78
C GLY A 122 -1.41 -1.08 15.29
N ILE A 123 -2.24 -0.57 16.20
CA ILE A 123 -3.27 0.43 15.87
C ILE A 123 -2.64 1.73 15.40
N ALA A 124 -1.60 2.21 16.10
CA ALA A 124 -0.85 3.40 15.68
C ALA A 124 -0.23 3.21 14.29
N GLY A 125 0.35 2.04 14.01
CA GLY A 125 0.85 1.68 12.69
C GLY A 125 -0.23 1.67 11.62
N ALA A 126 -1.43 1.16 11.93
CA ALA A 126 -2.57 1.19 11.02
C ALA A 126 -3.00 2.63 10.71
N CYS A 127 -3.08 3.49 11.72
CA CYS A 127 -3.40 4.91 11.51
C CYS A 127 -2.38 5.61 10.61
N LEU A 128 -1.08 5.35 10.81
CA LEU A 128 -0.02 5.89 9.96
C LEU A 128 -0.12 5.37 8.53
N PHE A 129 -0.43 4.09 8.34
CA PHE A 129 -0.64 3.49 7.03
C PHE A 129 -1.83 4.12 6.29
N TYR A 130 -2.95 4.37 6.97
CA TYR A 130 -4.08 5.08 6.37
C TYR A 130 -3.74 6.53 6.02
N GLY A 131 -2.93 7.21 6.85
CA GLY A 131 -2.42 8.54 6.55
C GLY A 131 -1.55 8.56 5.29
N ASP A 132 -0.66 7.59 5.14
CA ASP A 132 0.16 7.41 3.95
C ASP A 132 -0.69 7.17 2.69
N GLY A 133 -1.75 6.39 2.80
CA GLY A 133 -2.70 6.13 1.70
C GLY A 133 -3.38 7.39 1.13
N VAL A 134 -3.31 8.52 1.83
CA VAL A 134 -3.77 9.84 1.34
C VAL A 134 -2.60 10.68 0.82
N ILE A 135 -1.50 10.69 1.55
CA ILE A 135 -0.33 11.53 1.26
C ILE A 135 0.40 11.06 -0.01
N THR A 136 0.65 9.76 -0.13
CA THR A 136 1.42 9.20 -1.25
C THR A 136 0.76 9.45 -2.62
N PRO A 137 -0.55 9.19 -2.83
CA PRO A 137 -1.20 9.55 -4.08
C PRO A 137 -1.19 11.06 -4.37
N ALA A 138 -1.33 11.89 -3.34
CA ALA A 138 -1.32 13.34 -3.49
C ALA A 138 0.03 13.84 -4.00
N ILE A 139 1.14 13.36 -3.41
CA ILE A 139 2.49 13.71 -3.83
C ILE A 139 2.79 13.17 -5.23
N SER A 140 2.40 11.93 -5.53
CA SER A 140 2.65 11.31 -6.83
C SER A 140 1.93 12.03 -7.96
N VAL A 141 0.67 12.41 -7.75
CA VAL A 141 -0.10 13.18 -8.75
C VAL A 141 0.47 14.59 -8.92
N LEU A 142 0.83 15.25 -7.82
CA LEU A 142 1.46 16.58 -7.88
C LEU A 142 2.76 16.52 -8.68
N ALA A 143 3.65 15.60 -8.37
CA ALA A 143 4.92 15.44 -9.08
C ALA A 143 4.74 15.14 -10.58
N ALA A 144 3.72 14.35 -10.93
CA ALA A 144 3.39 14.08 -12.33
C ALA A 144 2.88 15.33 -13.06
N VAL A 145 2.06 16.14 -12.39
CA VAL A 145 1.54 17.40 -12.95
C VAL A 145 2.63 18.48 -13.05
N GLU A 146 3.56 18.53 -12.08
CA GLU A 146 4.75 19.39 -12.13
C GLU A 146 5.62 19.07 -13.36
N GLY A 147 5.67 17.80 -13.78
CA GLY A 147 6.35 17.41 -15.02
C GLY A 147 5.80 18.10 -16.28
N LEU A 148 4.53 18.52 -16.28
CA LEU A 148 3.93 19.29 -17.38
C LEU A 148 4.46 20.73 -17.45
N GLU A 149 4.89 21.30 -16.33
CA GLU A 149 5.49 22.64 -16.29
C GLU A 149 6.78 22.69 -17.11
N VAL A 150 7.54 21.59 -17.12
CA VAL A 150 8.76 21.47 -17.93
C VAL A 150 8.45 21.54 -19.44
N ALA A 151 7.26 21.09 -19.85
CA ALA A 151 6.84 21.15 -21.25
C ALA A 151 6.32 22.53 -21.66
N SER A 152 5.68 23.27 -20.74
CA SER A 152 5.17 24.63 -20.99
C SER A 152 4.89 25.37 -19.69
N GLU A 153 5.45 26.58 -19.56
CA GLU A 153 5.22 27.47 -18.41
C GLU A 153 3.75 27.89 -18.23
N ALA A 154 2.93 27.78 -19.29
CA ALA A 154 1.50 28.08 -19.23
C ALA A 154 0.75 27.17 -18.24
N PHE A 155 1.23 25.94 -18.00
CA PHE A 155 0.62 25.00 -17.08
C PHE A 155 0.83 25.36 -15.60
N LYS A 156 1.79 26.20 -15.27
CA LYS A 156 2.10 26.60 -13.88
C LYS A 156 0.87 27.12 -13.12
N HIS A 157 0.00 27.86 -13.78
CA HIS A 157 -1.20 28.43 -13.16
C HIS A 157 -2.29 27.36 -12.90
N TYR A 158 -2.26 26.25 -13.63
CA TYR A 158 -3.25 25.17 -13.55
C TYR A 158 -2.79 23.96 -12.73
N LEU A 159 -1.57 23.97 -12.19
CA LEU A 159 -0.97 22.87 -11.43
C LEU A 159 -1.88 22.40 -10.29
N ILE A 160 -2.26 23.30 -9.38
CA ILE A 160 -3.07 22.98 -8.21
C ILE A 160 -4.49 22.55 -8.61
N PRO A 161 -5.23 23.30 -9.45
CA PRO A 161 -6.56 22.88 -9.89
C PRO A 161 -6.56 21.53 -10.60
N LEU A 162 -5.58 21.27 -11.47
CA LEU A 162 -5.47 20.01 -12.20
C LEU A 162 -5.17 18.86 -11.26
N THR A 163 -4.24 19.03 -10.33
CA THR A 163 -3.93 18.03 -9.29
C THR A 163 -5.16 17.68 -8.47
N LEU A 164 -5.93 18.68 -8.01
CA LEU A 164 -7.15 18.45 -7.25
C LEU A 164 -8.21 17.69 -8.03
N VAL A 165 -8.40 18.01 -9.31
CA VAL A 165 -9.36 17.31 -10.17
C VAL A 165 -8.93 15.85 -10.36
N ILE A 166 -7.65 15.59 -10.63
CA ILE A 166 -7.13 14.23 -10.79
C ILE A 166 -7.30 13.42 -9.50
N LEU A 167 -6.96 14.00 -8.35
CA LEU A 167 -7.13 13.34 -7.05
C LEU A 167 -8.59 13.04 -6.75
N LEU A 168 -9.49 14.00 -7.02
CA LEU A 168 -10.92 13.80 -6.83
C LEU A 168 -11.42 12.62 -7.67
N VAL A 169 -11.07 12.58 -8.95
CA VAL A 169 -11.42 11.49 -9.86
C VAL A 169 -10.85 10.16 -9.34
N LEU A 170 -9.57 10.13 -8.96
CA LEU A 170 -8.90 8.95 -8.45
C LEU A 170 -9.63 8.40 -7.22
N PHE A 171 -9.92 9.21 -6.22
CA PHE A 171 -10.60 8.78 -5.00
C PHE A 171 -12.07 8.37 -5.24
N LEU A 172 -12.77 9.01 -6.17
CA LEU A 172 -14.12 8.59 -6.55
C LEU A 172 -14.15 7.20 -7.22
N PHE A 173 -13.14 6.89 -8.05
CA PHE A 173 -13.04 5.60 -8.73
C PHE A 173 -12.39 4.51 -7.88
N GLN A 174 -11.67 4.85 -6.82
CA GLN A 174 -10.98 3.90 -5.95
C GLN A 174 -11.92 2.83 -5.37
N LYS A 175 -13.19 3.15 -5.12
CA LYS A 175 -14.20 2.18 -4.66
C LYS A 175 -14.44 1.01 -5.62
N LYS A 176 -14.07 1.15 -6.89
CA LYS A 176 -14.31 0.13 -7.94
C LYS A 176 -13.06 -0.68 -8.27
N GLY A 177 -11.89 -0.30 -7.75
CA GLY A 177 -10.61 -0.85 -8.18
C GLY A 177 -10.05 -2.00 -7.35
N THR A 178 -10.65 -2.31 -6.20
CA THR A 178 -10.12 -3.31 -5.24
C THR A 178 -11.06 -4.48 -4.99
N ALA A 179 -12.05 -4.71 -5.82
CA ALA A 179 -12.99 -5.84 -5.72
C ALA A 179 -12.55 -7.00 -6.62
#